data_3bed21f46228b09d51bea0d4f59e44b8
#
_entry.id   3bed21f46228b09d51bea0d4f59e44b8
#
_cell.length_a   1.000
_cell.length_b   1.000
_cell.length_c   1.000
_cell.angle_alpha   90.00
_cell.angle_beta   90.00
_cell.angle_gamma   90.00
#
_symmetry.space_group_name_H-M   'P 1'
#
loop_
_entity.id
_entity.type
_entity.pdbx_description
1 polymer ?
#
loop_
_entity_poly.entity_id
_entity_poly.type
_entity_poly.pdbx_seq_one_letter_code
_entity_poly.pdbx_strand_id
1 'polypeptide(L)'
;MESTVGKYLPKDDDLDGVVLFIETAEDIPEAWIPAYLLRGFGERGWFDKIKSVIVGRPKAWEFDKPNNAEQKAKYRKEQRDEIVTSIRQYNSTIPIIQNLDFGHSDPQILLPSGGSIKINTQEKSIKLVM
;
A
#
# COMPACT_ATOMS: atom_id res chain seq x y z
N MET A 1 6.40 6.96 8.91
CA MET A 1 6.97 7.63 7.71
C MET A 1 6.38 9.02 7.46
N GLU A 2 5.11 9.24 7.71
CA GLU A 2 4.43 10.54 7.55
C GLU A 2 5.10 11.68 8.34
N SER A 3 5.57 11.39 9.55
CA SER A 3 6.30 12.34 10.40
C SER A 3 7.79 12.45 10.09
N THR A 4 8.30 11.70 9.11
CA THR A 4 9.73 11.70 8.78
C THR A 4 10.07 12.90 7.93
N VAL A 5 11.02 13.72 8.39
CA VAL A 5 11.46 14.95 7.72
C VAL A 5 12.98 15.06 7.71
N GLY A 6 13.51 15.84 6.78
CA GLY A 6 14.94 16.14 6.68
C GLY A 6 15.80 14.90 6.48
N LYS A 7 16.77 14.68 7.34
CA LYS A 7 17.76 13.59 7.21
C LYS A 7 17.20 12.16 7.28
N TYR A 8 15.97 11.99 7.73
CA TYR A 8 15.32 10.69 7.84
C TYR A 8 14.47 10.32 6.62
N LEU A 9 14.31 11.23 5.67
CA LEU A 9 13.69 10.91 4.40
C LEU A 9 14.62 10.01 3.58
N PRO A 10 14.08 9.01 2.86
CA PRO A 10 14.86 8.26 1.91
C PRO A 10 15.42 9.20 0.86
N LYS A 11 16.65 8.95 0.43
CA LYS A 11 17.26 9.63 -0.71
C LYS A 11 16.70 9.05 -2.00
N ASP A 12 16.84 9.79 -3.07
CA ASP A 12 16.39 9.37 -4.39
C ASP A 12 16.95 8.01 -4.81
N ASP A 13 18.25 7.79 -4.58
CA ASP A 13 18.91 6.52 -4.89
C ASP A 13 18.41 5.35 -4.04
N ASP A 14 17.90 5.61 -2.83
CA ASP A 14 17.33 4.60 -1.96
C ASP A 14 15.95 4.08 -2.46
N LEU A 15 15.30 4.83 -3.36
CA LEU A 15 13.98 4.52 -3.91
C LEU A 15 14.04 3.83 -5.28
N ASP A 16 15.19 3.85 -5.94
CA ASP A 16 15.31 3.25 -7.26
C ASP A 16 15.17 1.73 -7.20
N GLY A 17 14.22 1.22 -7.96
CA GLY A 17 13.93 -0.21 -8.01
C GLY A 17 13.13 -0.77 -6.84
N VAL A 18 12.75 0.05 -5.87
CA VAL A 18 12.00 -0.39 -4.68
C VAL A 18 10.56 -0.77 -5.01
N VAL A 19 10.05 -1.77 -4.31
CA VAL A 19 8.62 -2.05 -4.23
C VAL A 19 8.10 -1.50 -2.91
N LEU A 20 7.19 -0.54 -3.00
CA LEU A 20 6.53 0.02 -1.84
C LEU A 20 5.41 -0.91 -1.38
N PHE A 21 5.39 -1.30 -0.13
CA PHE A 21 4.24 -1.97 0.46
C PHE A 21 3.49 -1.05 1.42
N ILE A 22 2.17 -1.11 1.37
CA ILE A 22 1.25 -0.28 2.14
C ILE A 22 0.28 -1.19 2.86
N GLU A 23 0.06 -0.95 4.12
CA GLU A 23 -1.05 -1.51 4.88
C GLU A 23 -1.85 -0.41 5.55
N THR A 24 -3.12 -0.66 5.81
CA THR A 24 -3.96 0.20 6.63
C THR A 24 -3.95 -0.28 8.07
N ALA A 25 -3.90 0.67 9.00
CA ALA A 25 -3.92 0.38 10.42
C ALA A 25 -5.21 -0.35 10.87
N GLU A 26 -5.15 -0.99 12.00
CA GLU A 26 -6.25 -1.81 12.56
C GLU A 26 -7.47 -0.99 12.99
N ASP A 27 -7.30 0.29 13.28
CA ASP A 27 -8.34 1.22 13.75
C ASP A 27 -9.33 1.67 12.66
N ILE A 28 -9.29 1.05 11.50
CA ILE A 28 -10.19 1.30 10.35
C ILE A 28 -10.14 2.78 9.93
N PRO A 29 -8.98 3.30 9.52
CA PRO A 29 -8.86 4.71 9.13
C PRO A 29 -9.72 5.02 7.90
N GLU A 30 -10.21 6.26 7.85
CA GLU A 30 -10.94 6.75 6.68
C GLU A 30 -10.07 6.72 5.42
N ALA A 31 -10.67 6.50 4.24
CA ALA A 31 -9.95 6.31 2.98
C ALA A 31 -9.07 7.53 2.59
N TRP A 32 -9.41 8.74 3.03
CA TRP A 32 -8.62 9.93 2.78
C TRP A 32 -7.27 9.94 3.52
N ILE A 33 -7.09 9.14 4.60
CA ILE A 33 -5.83 9.09 5.36
C ILE A 33 -4.69 8.50 4.52
N PRO A 34 -4.80 7.30 3.94
CA PRO A 34 -3.79 6.82 3.00
C PRO A 34 -3.63 7.71 1.77
N ALA A 35 -4.72 8.32 1.27
CA ALA A 35 -4.64 9.28 0.16
C ALA A 35 -3.74 10.48 0.50
N TYR A 36 -3.88 11.04 1.69
CA TYR A 36 -3.05 12.15 2.15
C TYR A 36 -1.56 11.78 2.20
N LEU A 37 -1.24 10.59 2.72
CA LEU A 37 0.13 10.06 2.73
C LEU A 37 0.68 9.89 1.30
N LEU A 38 -0.10 9.29 0.42
CA LEU A 38 0.29 9.04 -0.98
C LEU A 38 0.48 10.33 -1.77
N ARG A 39 -0.31 11.35 -1.50
CA ARG A 39 -0.08 12.69 -2.05
C ARG A 39 1.30 13.21 -1.67
N GLY A 40 1.69 13.07 -0.41
CA GLY A 40 3.03 13.48 0.04
C GLY A 40 4.16 12.75 -0.71
N PHE A 41 3.96 11.48 -1.08
CA PHE A 41 4.91 10.72 -1.90
C PHE A 41 4.91 11.19 -3.36
N GLY A 42 3.73 11.43 -3.92
CA GLY A 42 3.57 11.92 -5.29
C GLY A 42 4.21 13.29 -5.50
N GLU A 43 3.96 14.24 -4.60
CA GLU A 43 4.55 15.59 -4.65
C GLU A 43 6.10 15.58 -4.55
N ARG A 44 6.68 14.51 -3.99
CA ARG A 44 8.13 14.28 -3.97
C ARG A 44 8.66 13.57 -5.20
N GLY A 45 7.81 13.16 -6.13
CA GLY A 45 8.22 12.41 -7.32
C GLY A 45 8.62 10.95 -7.04
N TRP A 46 8.26 10.40 -5.87
CA TRP A 46 8.69 9.05 -5.50
C TRP A 46 8.05 7.96 -6.35
N PHE A 47 6.84 8.18 -6.87
CA PHE A 47 6.18 7.21 -7.75
C PHE A 47 6.84 7.05 -9.13
N ASP A 48 7.73 7.95 -9.52
CA ASP A 48 8.53 7.80 -10.74
C ASP A 48 9.79 6.94 -10.52
N LYS A 49 10.19 6.74 -9.27
CA LYS A 49 11.40 5.99 -8.88
C LYS A 49 11.11 4.57 -8.46
N ILE A 50 10.03 4.35 -7.73
CA ILE A 50 9.63 3.01 -7.27
C ILE A 50 9.08 2.17 -8.43
N LYS A 51 9.28 0.85 -8.37
CA LYS A 51 8.91 -0.09 -9.45
C LYS A 51 7.48 -0.59 -9.36
N SER A 52 6.92 -0.67 -8.17
CA SER A 52 5.58 -1.20 -7.95
C SER A 52 5.08 -0.82 -6.57
N VAL A 53 3.78 -0.84 -6.41
CA VAL A 53 3.11 -0.73 -5.10
C VAL A 53 2.33 -2.00 -4.84
N ILE A 54 2.51 -2.57 -3.66
CA ILE A 54 1.69 -3.68 -3.17
C ILE A 54 0.92 -3.25 -1.93
N VAL A 55 -0.34 -3.63 -1.86
CA VAL A 55 -1.27 -3.16 -0.83
C VAL A 55 -1.89 -4.33 -0.10
N GLY A 56 -1.76 -4.33 1.21
CA GLY A 56 -2.40 -5.29 2.09
C GLY A 56 -3.92 -5.16 2.08
N ARG A 57 -4.61 -6.26 2.33
CA ARG A 57 -6.06 -6.27 2.43
C ARG A 57 -6.50 -5.57 3.72
N PRO A 58 -7.28 -4.48 3.66
CA PRO A 58 -7.74 -3.79 4.85
C PRO A 58 -8.56 -4.68 5.78
N LYS A 59 -8.33 -4.60 7.08
CA LYS A 59 -9.01 -5.38 8.11
C LYS A 59 -10.54 -5.18 8.08
N ALA A 60 -10.99 -3.94 8.03
CA ALA A 60 -12.40 -3.54 7.88
C ALA A 60 -13.33 -3.86 9.08
N TRP A 61 -12.78 -4.19 10.22
CA TRP A 61 -13.56 -4.39 11.45
C TRP A 61 -12.68 -4.20 12.70
N GLU A 62 -13.32 -3.83 13.80
CA GLU A 62 -12.76 -3.82 15.15
C GLU A 62 -13.82 -4.28 16.17
N PHE A 63 -13.42 -4.53 17.42
CA PHE A 63 -14.33 -4.97 18.47
C PHE A 63 -15.46 -3.97 18.74
N ASP A 64 -15.16 -2.69 18.68
CA ASP A 64 -16.13 -1.60 18.82
C ASP A 64 -16.84 -1.24 17.51
N LYS A 65 -16.29 -1.69 16.37
CA LYS A 65 -16.85 -1.53 15.02
C LYS A 65 -16.86 -2.86 14.28
N PRO A 66 -17.72 -3.82 14.68
CA PRO A 66 -17.66 -5.18 14.13
C PRO A 66 -17.98 -5.25 12.63
N ASN A 67 -18.68 -4.28 12.10
CA ASN A 67 -19.10 -4.18 10.70
C ASN A 67 -19.69 -5.50 10.13
N ASN A 68 -20.81 -5.42 9.48
CA ASN A 68 -21.39 -6.55 8.74
C ASN A 68 -20.66 -6.78 7.40
N ALA A 69 -21.03 -7.79 6.66
CA ALA A 69 -20.38 -8.16 5.39
C ALA A 69 -20.43 -7.04 4.35
N GLU A 70 -21.53 -6.33 4.24
CA GLU A 70 -21.71 -5.22 3.30
C GLU A 70 -20.83 -4.02 3.68
N GLN A 71 -20.81 -3.65 4.95
CA GLN A 71 -19.97 -2.57 5.47
C GLN A 71 -18.49 -2.87 5.27
N LYS A 72 -18.04 -4.12 5.53
CA LYS A 72 -16.66 -4.56 5.27
C LYS A 72 -16.31 -4.48 3.79
N ALA A 73 -17.21 -4.92 2.92
CA ALA A 73 -17.00 -4.86 1.47
C ALA A 73 -16.90 -3.41 0.97
N LYS A 74 -17.79 -2.55 1.44
CA LYS A 74 -17.80 -1.12 1.13
C LYS A 74 -16.48 -0.45 1.56
N TYR A 75 -16.11 -0.61 2.82
CA TYR A 75 -14.87 -0.05 3.36
C TYR A 75 -13.63 -0.48 2.54
N ARG A 76 -13.50 -1.79 2.27
CA ARG A 76 -12.37 -2.31 1.46
C ARG A 76 -12.36 -1.76 0.05
N LYS A 77 -13.54 -1.56 -0.54
CA LYS A 77 -13.64 -0.96 -1.87
C LYS A 77 -13.19 0.50 -1.85
N GLU A 78 -13.66 1.29 -0.90
CA GLU A 78 -13.28 2.70 -0.75
C GLU A 78 -11.77 2.86 -0.56
N GLN A 79 -11.16 2.05 0.30
CA GLN A 79 -9.71 2.05 0.50
C GLN A 79 -8.95 1.74 -0.80
N ARG A 80 -9.36 0.69 -1.52
CA ARG A 80 -8.71 0.30 -2.77
C ARG A 80 -8.84 1.36 -3.86
N ASP A 81 -10.02 1.90 -4.03
CA ASP A 81 -10.29 2.90 -5.07
C ASP A 81 -9.49 4.18 -4.78
N GLU A 82 -9.46 4.61 -3.54
CA GLU A 82 -8.75 5.83 -3.14
C GLU A 82 -7.23 5.69 -3.30
N ILE A 83 -6.65 4.56 -2.91
CA ILE A 83 -5.22 4.30 -3.09
C ILE A 83 -4.85 4.33 -4.57
N VAL A 84 -5.62 3.67 -5.44
CA VAL A 84 -5.36 3.66 -6.88
C VAL A 84 -5.51 5.06 -7.46
N THR A 85 -6.58 5.75 -7.13
CA THR A 85 -6.85 7.12 -7.62
C THR A 85 -5.73 8.06 -7.24
N SER A 86 -5.28 8.02 -5.98
CA SER A 86 -4.19 8.88 -5.48
C SER A 86 -2.87 8.63 -6.21
N ILE A 87 -2.49 7.36 -6.41
CA ILE A 87 -1.24 7.03 -7.11
C ILE A 87 -1.33 7.40 -8.60
N ARG A 88 -2.47 7.16 -9.25
CA ARG A 88 -2.68 7.44 -10.68
C ARG A 88 -2.64 8.93 -11.03
N GLN A 89 -2.81 9.83 -10.07
CA GLN A 89 -2.59 11.27 -10.27
C GLN A 89 -1.13 11.60 -10.60
N TYR A 90 -0.18 10.78 -10.13
CA TYR A 90 1.26 11.02 -10.27
C TYR A 90 1.93 10.06 -11.24
N ASN A 91 1.52 8.80 -11.28
CA ASN A 91 2.08 7.80 -12.19
C ASN A 91 0.97 6.90 -12.74
N SER A 92 0.71 7.03 -14.04
CA SER A 92 -0.37 6.30 -14.73
C SER A 92 -0.06 4.82 -15.00
N THR A 93 1.21 4.40 -14.94
CA THR A 93 1.67 3.09 -15.43
C THR A 93 2.24 2.17 -14.35
N ILE A 94 2.65 2.69 -13.21
CA ILE A 94 3.23 1.86 -12.14
C ILE A 94 2.29 0.71 -11.76
N PRO A 95 2.77 -0.53 -11.67
CA PRO A 95 1.95 -1.66 -11.21
C PRO A 95 1.48 -1.45 -9.77
N ILE A 96 0.19 -1.62 -9.54
CA ILE A 96 -0.43 -1.58 -8.21
C ILE A 96 -1.13 -2.91 -7.98
N ILE A 97 -0.66 -3.69 -7.02
CA ILE A 97 -1.25 -4.97 -6.67
C ILE A 97 -1.91 -4.84 -5.30
N GLN A 98 -3.19 -5.13 -5.23
CA GLN A 98 -3.98 -4.94 -4.04
C GLN A 98 -4.55 -6.24 -3.49
N ASN A 99 -5.06 -6.17 -2.28
CA ASN A 99 -5.78 -7.25 -1.64
C ASN A 99 -4.88 -8.44 -1.25
N LEU A 100 -3.62 -8.16 -0.94
CA LEU A 100 -2.68 -9.18 -0.47
C LEU A 100 -2.86 -9.45 1.02
N ASP A 101 -2.56 -10.65 1.44
CA ASP A 101 -2.73 -11.10 2.83
C ASP A 101 -1.52 -10.74 3.70
N PHE A 102 -1.25 -9.45 3.88
CA PHE A 102 -0.28 -8.94 4.84
C PHE A 102 -0.81 -7.72 5.59
N GLY A 103 -0.14 -7.33 6.64
CA GLY A 103 -0.56 -6.26 7.54
C GLY A 103 -1.57 -6.77 8.59
N HIS A 104 -2.66 -6.06 8.81
CA HIS A 104 -3.69 -6.40 9.79
C HIS A 104 -4.80 -7.32 9.23
N SER A 105 -4.51 -8.07 8.18
CA SER A 105 -5.42 -9.06 7.63
C SER A 105 -5.33 -10.41 8.37
N ASP A 106 -6.38 -11.21 8.28
CA ASP A 106 -6.43 -12.58 8.78
C ASP A 106 -7.00 -13.49 7.67
N PRO A 107 -6.27 -14.52 7.21
CA PRO A 107 -4.88 -14.84 7.55
C PRO A 107 -3.87 -13.82 7.02
N GLN A 108 -2.62 -13.89 7.47
CA GLN A 108 -1.56 -13.02 6.98
C GLN A 108 -0.27 -13.79 6.67
N ILE A 109 0.50 -13.25 5.73
CA ILE A 109 1.85 -13.71 5.40
C ILE A 109 2.88 -12.70 5.91
N LEU A 110 4.07 -13.19 6.23
CA LEU A 110 5.20 -12.33 6.58
C LEU A 110 5.86 -11.79 5.31
N LEU A 111 6.06 -10.48 5.27
CA LEU A 111 6.85 -9.82 4.22
C LEU A 111 8.20 -9.41 4.78
N PRO A 112 9.32 -9.84 4.17
CA PRO A 112 10.64 -9.39 4.59
C PRO A 112 10.86 -7.92 4.16
N SER A 113 10.89 -7.00 5.11
CA SER A 113 11.31 -5.63 4.84
C SER A 113 12.80 -5.62 4.45
N GLY A 114 13.14 -4.95 3.35
CA GLY A 114 14.50 -4.93 2.79
C GLY A 114 14.89 -6.21 2.03
N GLY A 115 13.99 -7.18 1.91
CA GLY A 115 14.18 -8.36 1.06
C GLY A 115 13.91 -8.08 -0.43
N SER A 116 13.99 -9.12 -1.26
CA SER A 116 13.70 -9.01 -2.68
C SER A 116 12.35 -9.64 -3.03
N ILE A 117 11.65 -9.00 -3.97
CA ILE A 117 10.36 -9.47 -4.47
C ILE A 117 10.36 -9.48 -6.00
N LYS A 118 9.84 -10.55 -6.59
CA LYS A 118 9.62 -10.63 -8.04
C LYS A 118 8.13 -10.58 -8.33
N ILE A 119 7.73 -9.61 -9.14
CA ILE A 119 6.35 -9.42 -9.57
C ILE A 119 6.27 -9.69 -11.06
N ASN A 120 5.43 -10.65 -11.45
CA ASN A 120 5.10 -10.92 -12.85
C ASN A 120 3.63 -10.57 -13.09
N THR A 121 3.40 -9.47 -13.78
CA THR A 121 2.05 -8.96 -14.07
C THR A 121 1.30 -9.78 -15.12
N GLN A 122 2.01 -10.47 -16.02
CA GLN A 122 1.41 -11.34 -17.04
C GLN A 122 0.91 -12.64 -16.40
N GLU A 123 1.74 -13.27 -15.59
CA GLU A 123 1.39 -14.51 -14.88
C GLU A 123 0.58 -14.25 -13.60
N LYS A 124 0.39 -12.99 -13.22
CA LYS A 124 -0.25 -12.56 -11.95
C LYS A 124 0.36 -13.26 -10.74
N SER A 125 1.69 -13.35 -10.72
CA SER A 125 2.42 -14.03 -9.66
C SER A 125 3.35 -13.08 -8.90
N ILE A 126 3.49 -13.34 -7.61
CA ILE A 126 4.42 -12.65 -6.71
C ILE A 126 5.28 -13.72 -6.03
N LYS A 127 6.59 -13.55 -6.07
CA LYS A 127 7.54 -14.45 -5.40
C LYS A 127 8.42 -13.63 -4.46
N LEU A 128 8.41 -14.00 -3.20
CA LEU A 128 9.33 -13.48 -2.20
C LEU A 128 10.66 -14.24 -2.33
N VAL A 129 11.77 -13.52 -2.32
CA VAL A 129 13.12 -14.08 -2.32
C VAL A 129 13.70 -13.79 -0.94
N MET A 130 13.78 -14.82 -0.14
CA MET A 130 14.40 -14.76 1.20
C MET A 130 15.88 -15.06 1.11
#